data_10b07bea1c8040a7fb95828161699bfa
#
_entry.id   10b07bea1c8040a7fb95828161699bfa
#
_cell.length_a   1.000
_cell.length_b   1.000
_cell.length_c   1.000
_cell.angle_alpha   90.00
_cell.angle_beta   90.00
_cell.angle_gamma   90.00
#
_symmetry.space_group_name_H-M   'P 1'
#
loop_
_entity.id
_entity.type
_entity.pdbx_description
1 polymer ?
#
loop_
_entity_poly.entity_id
_entity_poly.type
_entity_poly.pdbx_seq_one_letter_code
_entity_poly.pdbx_strand_id
1 'polypeptide(L)'
;MPWTINYIFVLIGTFLIAIVTTPLVRSLALRVGAVDNPNARRINKKPMPSAGGLAILLAFVLATLVFMPMIIHKDIWHVSYIRYILPVVVGGSVVALTGFIDDILELKPLPKMLGIVIGAVIVWAFTDFRFDSFKIPFGGPMIHFGPVLTLILTVLWIAAITNAITLIDGLDGLVGGVSIISLMTMGVISYFFLYDTDIFLTMTIFVLVAAIMGFFPYNYHPAIIYLGDTGALFIGFMIGVLSLQGLKNATAVAILSPVIILGVPIVDTVVAIVRRKLSGRPAMEADKMHLHHRLLAMGFTHRGAVLVVYAIAILFSLIALLLNVSSRFGGILLLLSLLLGMEILIEGLEIWGVGRTPLFNFLKFIGNSDYRQATMLKWKQGRKN
;
A
#
# COMPACT_ATOMS: atom_id res chain seq x y z
N MET A 1 12.69 20.80 -22.52
CA MET A 1 13.61 19.95 -21.72
C MET A 1 14.38 20.65 -20.58
N PRO A 2 14.42 21.97 -20.41
CA PRO A 2 15.06 22.58 -19.22
C PRO A 2 14.37 22.24 -17.89
N TRP A 3 13.06 22.07 -17.88
CA TRP A 3 12.29 21.74 -16.67
C TRP A 3 12.55 20.30 -16.15
N THR A 4 12.98 19.36 -17.02
CA THR A 4 13.31 17.99 -16.61
C THR A 4 14.52 17.96 -15.67
N ILE A 5 15.54 18.78 -15.95
CA ILE A 5 16.73 18.91 -15.10
C ILE A 5 16.33 19.52 -13.75
N ASN A 6 15.52 20.58 -13.78
CA ASN A 6 15.04 21.20 -12.54
C ASN A 6 14.22 20.25 -11.69
N TYR A 7 13.42 19.37 -12.31
CA TYR A 7 12.67 18.36 -11.61
C TYR A 7 13.58 17.31 -10.90
N ILE A 8 14.68 16.91 -11.55
CA ILE A 8 15.68 16.04 -10.91
C ILE A 8 16.26 16.71 -9.65
N PHE A 9 16.53 18.02 -9.68
CA PHE A 9 16.96 18.76 -8.49
C PHE A 9 15.89 18.77 -7.40
N VAL A 10 14.60 18.84 -7.75
CA VAL A 10 13.53 18.71 -6.74
C VAL A 10 13.55 17.32 -6.09
N LEU A 11 13.72 16.25 -6.86
CA LEU A 11 13.80 14.90 -6.31
C LEU A 11 15.00 14.73 -5.37
N ILE A 12 16.19 15.20 -5.81
CA ILE A 12 17.40 15.16 -4.98
C ILE A 12 17.21 16.02 -3.71
N GLY A 13 16.67 17.23 -3.85
CA GLY A 13 16.37 18.10 -2.72
C GLY A 13 15.41 17.46 -1.74
N THR A 14 14.33 16.82 -2.22
CA THR A 14 13.35 16.11 -1.39
C THR A 14 14.01 14.97 -0.61
N PHE A 15 14.83 14.17 -1.27
CA PHE A 15 15.59 13.10 -0.66
C PHE A 15 16.52 13.62 0.45
N LEU A 16 17.27 14.69 0.16
CA LEU A 16 18.19 15.30 1.12
C LEU A 16 17.45 15.92 2.31
N ILE A 17 16.31 16.57 2.08
CA ILE A 17 15.47 17.10 3.17
C ILE A 17 15.03 15.96 4.09
N ALA A 18 14.54 14.85 3.54
CA ALA A 18 14.13 13.71 4.36
C ALA A 18 15.31 13.14 5.17
N ILE A 19 16.50 13.02 4.59
CA ILE A 19 17.71 12.63 5.32
C ILE A 19 18.01 13.58 6.47
N VAL A 20 18.03 14.89 6.22
CA VAL A 20 18.42 15.89 7.23
C VAL A 20 17.34 16.03 8.31
N THR A 21 16.07 15.95 7.96
CA THR A 21 14.96 16.09 8.91
C THR A 21 14.77 14.85 9.78
N THR A 22 15.12 13.65 9.31
CA THR A 22 14.92 12.41 10.08
C THR A 22 15.61 12.42 11.46
N PRO A 23 16.89 12.80 11.61
CA PRO A 23 17.51 12.91 12.95
C PRO A 23 16.83 13.96 13.85
N LEU A 24 16.34 15.05 13.27
CA LEU A 24 15.60 16.09 14.00
C LEU A 24 14.25 15.55 14.50
N VAL A 25 13.53 14.86 13.64
CA VAL A 25 12.25 14.18 13.99
C VAL A 25 12.50 13.11 15.05
N ARG A 26 13.58 12.35 14.97
CA ARG A 26 13.95 11.39 16.00
C ARG A 26 14.14 12.07 17.37
N SER A 27 14.84 13.20 17.41
CA SER A 27 15.01 13.98 18.64
C SER A 27 13.69 14.53 19.17
N LEU A 28 12.81 15.01 18.27
CA LEU A 28 11.49 15.48 18.62
C LEU A 28 10.64 14.34 19.20
N ALA A 29 10.59 13.18 18.54
CA ALA A 29 9.85 12.00 19.00
C ALA A 29 10.22 11.60 20.43
N LEU A 30 11.51 11.58 20.73
CA LEU A 30 11.98 11.32 22.09
C LEU A 30 11.54 12.37 23.12
N ARG A 31 11.45 13.65 22.71
CA ARG A 31 11.02 14.75 23.61
C ARG A 31 9.54 14.75 23.91
N VAL A 32 8.72 14.44 22.89
CA VAL A 32 7.24 14.46 23.00
C VAL A 32 6.68 13.12 23.48
N GLY A 33 7.52 12.10 23.65
CA GLY A 33 7.08 10.79 24.11
C GLY A 33 6.49 9.89 23.03
N ALA A 34 6.68 10.22 21.74
CA ALA A 34 6.32 9.34 20.62
C ALA A 34 7.33 8.19 20.53
N VAL A 35 7.22 7.22 21.45
CA VAL A 35 8.18 6.13 21.64
C VAL A 35 7.44 4.81 21.76
N ASP A 36 7.84 3.87 20.93
CA ASP A 36 7.33 2.50 20.95
C ASP A 36 8.03 1.69 22.05
N ASN A 37 7.32 1.45 23.15
CA ASN A 37 7.84 0.71 24.29
C ASN A 37 7.72 -0.81 24.08
N PRO A 38 8.73 -1.60 24.50
CA PRO A 38 8.67 -3.05 24.46
C PRO A 38 7.45 -3.60 25.19
N ASN A 39 6.72 -4.49 24.55
CA ASN A 39 5.63 -5.23 25.18
C ASN A 39 5.57 -6.67 24.61
N ALA A 40 4.74 -7.54 25.17
CA ALA A 40 4.63 -8.96 24.77
C ALA A 40 4.16 -9.16 23.29
N ARG A 41 3.72 -8.10 22.61
CA ARG A 41 3.23 -8.15 21.22
C ARG A 41 4.26 -7.61 20.22
N ARG A 42 5.26 -6.84 20.68
CA ARG A 42 6.22 -6.11 19.84
C ARG A 42 7.55 -6.86 19.76
N ILE A 43 8.27 -6.68 18.65
CA ILE A 43 9.54 -7.35 18.39
C ILE A 43 10.72 -6.60 19.04
N ASN A 44 10.57 -5.31 19.27
CA ASN A 44 11.61 -4.46 19.86
C ASN A 44 11.92 -4.84 21.32
N LYS A 45 13.21 -4.86 21.65
CA LYS A 45 13.69 -5.13 23.01
C LYS A 45 14.03 -3.86 23.80
N LYS A 46 14.03 -2.71 23.14
CA LYS A 46 14.35 -1.40 23.72
C LYS A 46 13.32 -0.38 23.24
N PRO A 47 13.03 0.69 24.02
CA PRO A 47 12.20 1.80 23.56
C PRO A 47 12.77 2.38 22.28
N MET A 48 11.91 2.52 21.24
CA MET A 48 12.30 3.04 19.93
C MET A 48 11.49 4.27 19.58
N PRO A 49 12.13 5.40 19.17
CA PRO A 49 11.38 6.56 18.71
C PRO A 49 10.53 6.17 17.51
N SER A 50 9.26 6.53 17.55
CA SER A 50 8.26 6.38 16.52
C SER A 50 7.85 7.76 16.01
N ALA A 51 7.21 7.88 14.85
CA ALA A 51 6.86 9.11 14.15
C ALA A 51 7.83 9.51 13.02
N GLY A 52 8.62 8.58 12.50
CA GLY A 52 9.50 8.83 11.34
C GLY A 52 8.76 9.38 10.11
N GLY A 53 7.48 9.08 10.00
CA GLY A 53 6.60 9.63 8.98
C GLY A 53 6.53 11.15 8.90
N LEU A 54 6.82 11.88 10.01
CA LEU A 54 6.91 13.35 9.97
C LEU A 54 8.04 13.83 9.06
N ALA A 55 9.17 13.14 9.00
CA ALA A 55 10.26 13.52 8.10
C ALA A 55 9.85 13.36 6.62
N ILE A 56 9.12 12.29 6.30
CA ILE A 56 8.55 12.05 4.96
C ILE A 56 7.54 13.14 4.62
N LEU A 57 6.60 13.43 5.53
CA LEU A 57 5.60 14.48 5.36
C LEU A 57 6.24 15.84 5.11
N LEU A 58 7.21 16.25 5.95
CA LEU A 58 7.89 17.55 5.81
C LEU A 58 8.62 17.66 4.46
N ALA A 59 9.35 16.62 4.07
CA ALA A 59 10.04 16.59 2.79
C ALA A 59 9.05 16.68 1.62
N PHE A 60 7.94 15.93 1.68
CA PHE A 60 6.90 15.93 0.67
C PHE A 60 6.20 17.30 0.57
N VAL A 61 5.81 17.89 1.69
CA VAL A 61 5.14 19.21 1.72
C VAL A 61 6.05 20.30 1.17
N LEU A 62 7.31 20.35 1.60
CA LEU A 62 8.28 21.34 1.09
C LEU A 62 8.53 21.16 -0.42
N ALA A 63 8.67 19.92 -0.88
CA ALA A 63 8.86 19.64 -2.29
C ALA A 63 7.65 20.08 -3.13
N THR A 64 6.45 19.73 -2.69
CA THR A 64 5.22 19.97 -3.48
C THR A 64 4.72 21.40 -3.40
N LEU A 65 4.83 22.08 -2.26
CA LEU A 65 4.31 23.45 -2.09
C LEU A 65 5.36 24.55 -2.30
N VAL A 66 6.65 24.23 -2.25
CA VAL A 66 7.71 25.22 -2.41
C VAL A 66 8.51 24.96 -3.68
N PHE A 67 9.14 23.78 -3.83
CA PHE A 67 10.07 23.56 -4.94
C PHE A 67 9.38 23.30 -6.27
N MET A 68 8.31 22.54 -6.30
CA MET A 68 7.57 22.28 -7.54
C MET A 68 7.00 23.57 -8.17
N PRO A 69 6.35 24.48 -7.43
CA PRO A 69 5.90 25.75 -7.99
C PRO A 69 7.03 26.62 -8.55
N MET A 70 8.25 26.52 -8.00
CA MET A 70 9.40 27.28 -8.50
C MET A 70 9.88 26.83 -9.89
N ILE A 71 9.70 25.55 -10.23
CA ILE A 71 10.10 24.99 -11.53
C ILE A 71 8.97 24.98 -12.56
N ILE A 72 7.72 25.01 -12.12
CA ILE A 72 6.56 25.10 -12.99
C ILE A 72 6.38 26.58 -13.36
N HIS A 73 6.57 26.91 -14.66
CA HIS A 73 6.51 28.28 -15.14
C HIS A 73 5.20 29.00 -14.77
N LYS A 74 5.30 30.33 -14.58
CA LYS A 74 4.31 31.23 -13.96
C LYS A 74 2.93 31.36 -14.66
N ASP A 75 2.67 30.56 -15.66
CA ASP A 75 1.43 30.60 -16.44
C ASP A 75 0.29 29.78 -15.79
N ILE A 76 -0.73 29.48 -16.58
CA ILE A 76 -1.93 28.69 -16.21
C ILE A 76 -1.60 27.39 -15.46
N TRP A 77 -0.44 26.78 -15.73
CA TRP A 77 0.05 25.54 -15.09
C TRP A 77 0.29 25.70 -13.59
N HIS A 78 0.76 26.86 -13.11
CA HIS A 78 1.02 27.07 -11.69
C HIS A 78 -0.26 27.03 -10.85
N VAL A 79 -1.33 27.71 -11.32
CA VAL A 79 -2.63 27.72 -10.63
C VAL A 79 -3.28 26.33 -10.68
N SER A 80 -3.18 25.65 -11.83
CA SER A 80 -3.69 24.29 -11.98
C SER A 80 -2.99 23.31 -11.06
N TYR A 81 -1.65 23.41 -10.94
CA TYR A 81 -0.87 22.56 -10.05
C TYR A 81 -1.25 22.77 -8.56
N ILE A 82 -1.34 24.03 -8.11
CA ILE A 82 -1.71 24.30 -6.71
C ILE A 82 -3.12 23.78 -6.40
N ARG A 83 -4.07 23.99 -7.31
CA ARG A 83 -5.43 23.44 -7.14
C ARG A 83 -5.45 21.92 -7.06
N TYR A 84 -4.57 21.25 -7.80
CA TYR A 84 -4.40 19.83 -7.81
C TYR A 84 -3.78 19.31 -6.50
N ILE A 85 -2.65 19.91 -6.07
CA ILE A 85 -1.82 19.35 -5.01
C ILE A 85 -2.27 19.75 -3.59
N LEU A 86 -2.82 20.96 -3.42
CA LEU A 86 -3.13 21.49 -2.09
C LEU A 86 -4.11 20.62 -1.30
N PRO A 87 -5.24 20.15 -1.85
CA PRO A 87 -6.14 19.27 -1.12
C PRO A 87 -5.52 17.93 -0.76
N VAL A 88 -4.63 17.40 -1.63
CA VAL A 88 -3.90 16.14 -1.37
C VAL A 88 -2.94 16.33 -0.21
N VAL A 89 -2.19 17.42 -0.17
CA VAL A 89 -1.28 17.77 0.93
C VAL A 89 -2.06 18.00 2.22
N VAL A 90 -3.17 18.73 2.18
CA VAL A 90 -4.00 18.98 3.37
C VAL A 90 -4.59 17.67 3.89
N GLY A 91 -5.21 16.86 3.04
CA GLY A 91 -5.76 15.55 3.41
C GLY A 91 -4.69 14.61 3.99
N GLY A 92 -3.54 14.51 3.32
CA GLY A 92 -2.39 13.73 3.79
C GLY A 92 -1.84 14.23 5.12
N SER A 93 -1.79 15.56 5.33
CA SER A 93 -1.36 16.16 6.59
C SER A 93 -2.32 15.85 7.75
N VAL A 94 -3.64 15.90 7.51
CA VAL A 94 -4.65 15.50 8.51
C VAL A 94 -4.44 14.05 8.94
N VAL A 95 -4.22 13.15 7.99
CA VAL A 95 -3.99 11.73 8.27
C VAL A 95 -2.66 11.50 9.00
N ALA A 96 -1.59 12.18 8.57
CA ALA A 96 -0.29 12.10 9.24
C ALA A 96 -0.34 12.65 10.67
N LEU A 97 -1.03 13.77 10.90
CA LEU A 97 -1.23 14.32 12.24
C LEU A 97 -2.05 13.39 13.13
N THR A 98 -3.06 12.72 12.58
CA THR A 98 -3.81 11.69 13.32
C THR A 98 -2.88 10.55 13.74
N GLY A 99 -2.00 10.08 12.84
CA GLY A 99 -0.99 9.07 13.16
C GLY A 99 0.04 9.57 14.19
N PHE A 100 0.44 10.84 14.12
CA PHE A 100 1.36 11.42 15.09
C PHE A 100 0.76 11.50 16.50
N ILE A 101 -0.52 11.86 16.59
CA ILE A 101 -1.24 11.83 17.88
C ILE A 101 -1.34 10.39 18.39
N ASP A 102 -1.53 9.42 17.49
CA ASP A 102 -1.53 7.99 17.83
C ASP A 102 -0.18 7.49 18.35
N ASP A 103 0.91 7.87 17.70
CA ASP A 103 2.27 7.52 18.14
C ASP A 103 2.61 8.04 19.56
N ILE A 104 1.89 9.10 20.03
CA ILE A 104 2.05 9.64 21.39
C ILE A 104 1.05 9.04 22.39
N LEU A 105 -0.23 8.91 21.98
CA LEU A 105 -1.36 8.66 22.90
C LEU A 105 -1.96 7.24 22.78
N GLU A 106 -1.49 6.42 21.86
CA GLU A 106 -2.05 5.09 21.55
C GLU A 106 -3.58 5.13 21.37
N LEU A 107 -4.05 5.80 20.32
CA LEU A 107 -5.47 6.04 20.07
C LEU A 107 -6.24 4.72 19.83
N LYS A 108 -7.54 4.77 20.18
CA LYS A 108 -8.48 3.72 19.78
C LYS A 108 -8.66 3.70 18.25
N PRO A 109 -9.14 2.59 17.64
CA PRO A 109 -9.30 2.49 16.19
C PRO A 109 -10.21 3.55 15.56
N LEU A 110 -11.26 3.98 16.27
CA LEU A 110 -12.26 4.92 15.74
C LEU A 110 -11.69 6.31 15.42
N PRO A 111 -10.93 6.99 16.30
CA PRO A 111 -10.26 8.27 15.97
C PRO A 111 -9.32 8.16 14.77
N LYS A 112 -8.58 7.04 14.62
CA LYS A 112 -7.72 6.81 13.45
C LYS A 112 -8.55 6.76 12.16
N MET A 113 -9.64 6.00 12.17
CA MET A 113 -10.56 5.92 11.02
C MET A 113 -11.18 7.27 10.69
N LEU A 114 -11.55 8.07 11.68
CA LEU A 114 -12.09 9.42 11.46
C LEU A 114 -11.06 10.33 10.76
N GLY A 115 -9.79 10.29 11.18
CA GLY A 115 -8.72 11.04 10.51
C GLY A 115 -8.58 10.66 9.01
N ILE A 116 -8.59 9.35 8.71
CA ILE A 116 -8.55 8.86 7.33
C ILE A 116 -9.77 9.32 6.53
N VAL A 117 -10.97 9.20 7.11
CA VAL A 117 -12.22 9.62 6.45
C VAL A 117 -12.22 11.12 6.19
N ILE A 118 -11.81 11.96 7.15
CA ILE A 118 -11.72 13.42 6.95
C ILE A 118 -10.75 13.74 5.82
N GLY A 119 -9.55 13.16 5.82
CA GLY A 119 -8.58 13.34 4.74
C GLY A 119 -9.13 12.92 3.37
N ALA A 120 -9.81 11.78 3.30
CA ALA A 120 -10.41 11.27 2.07
C ALA A 120 -11.56 12.15 1.56
N VAL A 121 -12.40 12.67 2.46
CA VAL A 121 -13.47 13.62 2.11
C VAL A 121 -12.90 14.94 1.57
N ILE A 122 -11.82 15.46 2.16
CA ILE A 122 -11.14 16.67 1.65
C ILE A 122 -10.67 16.43 0.21
N VAL A 123 -9.99 15.32 -0.05
CA VAL A 123 -9.52 14.98 -1.41
C VAL A 123 -10.70 14.82 -2.36
N TRP A 124 -11.75 14.07 -1.99
CA TRP A 124 -12.93 13.87 -2.82
C TRP A 124 -13.64 15.19 -3.17
N ALA A 125 -13.76 16.11 -2.19
CA ALA A 125 -14.50 17.36 -2.36
C ALA A 125 -13.77 18.39 -3.24
N PHE A 126 -12.44 18.42 -3.17
CA PHE A 126 -11.64 19.50 -3.78
C PHE A 126 -10.75 19.04 -4.93
N THR A 127 -10.76 17.74 -5.27
CA THR A 127 -10.01 17.22 -6.41
C THR A 127 -10.89 16.30 -7.26
N ASP A 128 -10.32 15.90 -8.39
CA ASP A 128 -10.90 14.84 -9.21
C ASP A 128 -10.34 13.44 -8.88
N PHE A 129 -9.65 13.24 -7.75
CA PHE A 129 -9.22 11.93 -7.27
C PHE A 129 -10.39 11.18 -6.64
N ARG A 130 -11.25 10.61 -7.49
CA ARG A 130 -12.46 9.93 -7.04
C ARG A 130 -12.88 8.82 -7.99
N PHE A 131 -13.69 7.93 -7.50
CA PHE A 131 -14.23 6.80 -8.22
C PHE A 131 -15.49 7.24 -9.01
N ASP A 132 -15.31 7.90 -10.17
CA ASP A 132 -16.39 8.54 -10.91
C ASP A 132 -17.18 7.56 -11.78
N SER A 133 -16.50 6.55 -12.33
CA SER A 133 -17.08 5.66 -13.31
C SER A 133 -16.42 4.29 -13.32
N PHE A 134 -17.13 3.32 -13.85
CA PHE A 134 -16.65 1.97 -14.07
C PHE A 134 -17.01 1.48 -15.45
N LYS A 135 -16.03 1.06 -16.23
CA LYS A 135 -16.26 0.46 -17.53
C LYS A 135 -16.38 -1.06 -17.39
N ILE A 136 -17.54 -1.60 -17.78
CA ILE A 136 -17.74 -3.05 -17.79
C ILE A 136 -16.71 -3.69 -18.74
N PRO A 137 -15.96 -4.72 -18.28
CA PRO A 137 -14.99 -5.43 -19.12
C PRO A 137 -15.61 -5.98 -20.41
N PHE A 138 -14.77 -6.31 -21.39
CA PHE A 138 -15.14 -6.94 -22.66
C PHE A 138 -16.03 -6.09 -23.59
N GLY A 139 -15.95 -4.77 -23.52
CA GLY A 139 -16.67 -3.86 -24.40
C GLY A 139 -18.03 -3.42 -23.88
N GLY A 140 -18.33 -3.67 -22.61
CA GLY A 140 -19.55 -3.21 -21.97
C GLY A 140 -19.61 -1.68 -21.81
N PRO A 141 -20.79 -1.13 -21.42
CA PRO A 141 -20.99 0.29 -21.24
C PRO A 141 -20.18 0.87 -20.08
N MET A 142 -19.95 2.18 -20.10
CA MET A 142 -19.41 2.93 -18.99
C MET A 142 -20.55 3.31 -18.04
N ILE A 143 -20.44 2.93 -16.79
CA ILE A 143 -21.39 3.28 -15.72
C ILE A 143 -20.81 4.48 -14.97
N HIS A 144 -21.52 5.59 -14.94
CA HIS A 144 -21.19 6.76 -14.14
C HIS A 144 -21.92 6.70 -12.80
N PHE A 145 -21.17 6.97 -11.73
CA PHE A 145 -21.69 6.94 -10.38
C PHE A 145 -22.24 8.32 -9.97
N GLY A 146 -23.34 8.33 -9.23
CA GLY A 146 -23.82 9.56 -8.60
C GLY A 146 -22.91 10.01 -7.45
N PRO A 147 -23.00 11.29 -7.03
CA PRO A 147 -22.06 11.90 -6.06
C PRO A 147 -21.93 11.13 -4.76
N VAL A 148 -23.04 10.62 -4.23
CA VAL A 148 -23.05 9.85 -2.96
C VAL A 148 -22.28 8.55 -3.10
N LEU A 149 -22.50 7.80 -4.19
CA LEU A 149 -21.79 6.54 -4.40
C LEU A 149 -20.30 6.77 -4.66
N THR A 150 -19.96 7.81 -5.44
CA THR A 150 -18.59 8.27 -5.67
C THR A 150 -17.87 8.58 -4.35
N LEU A 151 -18.53 9.32 -3.45
CA LEU A 151 -17.98 9.59 -2.11
C LEU A 151 -17.72 8.30 -1.33
N ILE A 152 -18.72 7.44 -1.24
CA ILE A 152 -18.63 6.19 -0.47
C ILE A 152 -17.50 5.32 -1.01
N LEU A 153 -17.45 5.09 -2.32
CA LEU A 153 -16.43 4.24 -2.96
C LEU A 153 -15.02 4.82 -2.80
N THR A 154 -14.87 6.14 -2.96
CA THR A 154 -13.58 6.83 -2.79
C THR A 154 -13.07 6.71 -1.37
N VAL A 155 -13.91 7.01 -0.38
CA VAL A 155 -13.54 6.92 1.04
C VAL A 155 -13.21 5.48 1.42
N LEU A 156 -14.03 4.51 1.00
CA LEU A 156 -13.77 3.08 1.28
C LEU A 156 -12.45 2.62 0.66
N TRP A 157 -12.16 3.02 -0.59
CA TRP A 157 -10.91 2.68 -1.26
C TRP A 157 -9.69 3.23 -0.51
N ILE A 158 -9.68 4.54 -0.24
CA ILE A 158 -8.57 5.19 0.48
C ILE A 158 -8.39 4.55 1.86
N ALA A 159 -9.48 4.35 2.61
CA ALA A 159 -9.43 3.72 3.92
C ALA A 159 -8.93 2.27 3.86
N ALA A 160 -9.36 1.49 2.88
CA ALA A 160 -8.92 0.11 2.71
C ALA A 160 -7.41 0.02 2.45
N ILE A 161 -6.90 0.83 1.51
CA ILE A 161 -5.46 0.86 1.19
C ILE A 161 -4.65 1.38 2.38
N THR A 162 -5.09 2.45 3.04
CA THR A 162 -4.43 3.00 4.23
C THR A 162 -4.30 1.93 5.31
N ASN A 163 -5.38 1.23 5.64
CA ASN A 163 -5.35 0.16 6.63
C ASN A 163 -4.49 -1.03 6.18
N ALA A 164 -4.53 -1.41 4.89
CA ALA A 164 -3.70 -2.50 4.39
C ALA A 164 -2.19 -2.21 4.53
N ILE A 165 -1.77 -0.98 4.24
CA ILE A 165 -0.38 -0.55 4.45
C ILE A 165 -0.02 -0.51 5.94
N THR A 166 -0.90 -0.03 6.80
CA THR A 166 -0.66 0.00 8.26
C THR A 166 -0.54 -1.41 8.84
N LEU A 167 -1.30 -2.39 8.34
CA LEU A 167 -1.25 -3.77 8.82
C LEU A 167 0.05 -4.51 8.49
N ILE A 168 0.77 -4.13 7.45
CA ILE A 168 2.08 -4.70 7.15
C ILE A 168 3.24 -4.01 7.88
N ASP A 169 3.00 -2.94 8.66
CA ASP A 169 4.02 -2.23 9.44
C ASP A 169 4.42 -3.00 10.70
N GLY A 170 5.04 -4.16 10.48
CA GLY A 170 5.47 -5.04 11.58
C GLY A 170 6.98 -5.31 11.61
N LEU A 171 7.74 -4.91 10.57
CA LEU A 171 9.18 -5.13 10.47
C LEU A 171 9.90 -3.87 9.98
N ASP A 172 11.12 -3.63 10.50
CA ASP A 172 11.98 -2.52 10.08
C ASP A 172 12.14 -2.47 8.56
N GLY A 173 11.84 -1.33 7.95
CA GLY A 173 11.96 -1.09 6.52
C GLY A 173 10.85 -1.69 5.65
N LEU A 174 9.98 -2.54 6.19
CA LEU A 174 9.02 -3.30 5.38
C LEU A 174 8.06 -2.38 4.61
N VAL A 175 7.36 -1.49 5.31
CA VAL A 175 6.43 -0.55 4.66
C VAL A 175 7.16 0.39 3.70
N GLY A 176 8.29 0.96 4.14
CA GLY A 176 9.09 1.86 3.29
C GLY A 176 9.48 1.23 1.97
N GLY A 177 10.03 0.01 2.00
CA GLY A 177 10.48 -0.68 0.79
C GLY A 177 9.33 -1.14 -0.11
N VAL A 178 8.27 -1.74 0.45
CA VAL A 178 7.08 -2.13 -0.34
C VAL A 178 6.44 -0.90 -0.98
N SER A 179 6.37 0.23 -0.26
CA SER A 179 5.81 1.47 -0.79
C SER A 179 6.67 2.08 -1.90
N ILE A 180 8.00 2.05 -1.78
CA ILE A 180 8.92 2.47 -2.85
C ILE A 180 8.69 1.62 -4.10
N ILE A 181 8.66 0.30 -3.99
CA ILE A 181 8.42 -0.61 -5.11
C ILE A 181 7.07 -0.31 -5.78
N SER A 182 6.01 -0.19 -4.98
CA SER A 182 4.66 0.09 -5.47
C SER A 182 4.55 1.45 -6.16
N LEU A 183 5.05 2.50 -5.52
CA LEU A 183 5.01 3.86 -6.06
C LEU A 183 5.90 4.01 -7.30
N MET A 184 7.09 3.42 -7.34
CA MET A 184 7.93 3.39 -8.55
C MET A 184 7.19 2.76 -9.71
N THR A 185 6.51 1.63 -9.48
CA THR A 185 5.71 0.95 -10.51
C THR A 185 4.53 1.81 -10.97
N MET A 186 3.80 2.43 -10.02
CA MET A 186 2.72 3.37 -10.35
C MET A 186 3.23 4.57 -11.15
N GLY A 187 4.39 5.13 -10.78
CA GLY A 187 5.03 6.24 -11.49
C GLY A 187 5.43 5.87 -12.92
N VAL A 188 6.00 4.68 -13.11
CA VAL A 188 6.33 4.15 -14.44
C VAL A 188 5.06 3.96 -15.28
N ILE A 189 4.02 3.33 -14.72
CA ILE A 189 2.74 3.15 -15.43
C ILE A 189 2.12 4.52 -15.76
N SER A 190 2.11 5.45 -14.83
CA SER A 190 1.61 6.80 -15.05
C SER A 190 2.35 7.49 -16.19
N TYR A 191 3.67 7.42 -16.22
CA TYR A 191 4.49 8.10 -17.24
C TYR A 191 4.37 7.50 -18.64
N PHE A 192 4.35 6.15 -18.75
CA PHE A 192 4.44 5.50 -20.06
C PHE A 192 3.09 5.06 -20.64
N PHE A 193 2.09 4.80 -19.81
CA PHE A 193 0.86 4.13 -20.25
C PHE A 193 -0.41 4.95 -20.05
N LEU A 194 -0.37 6.01 -19.28
CA LEU A 194 -1.50 6.90 -19.11
C LEU A 194 -1.27 8.15 -19.98
N TYR A 195 -1.49 8.05 -21.27
CA TYR A 195 -1.06 8.97 -22.33
C TYR A 195 -1.61 10.42 -22.23
N ASP A 196 -2.78 10.63 -21.68
CA ASP A 196 -3.38 11.98 -21.49
C ASP A 196 -3.21 12.45 -20.04
N THR A 197 -2.27 11.90 -19.34
CA THR A 197 -2.17 12.08 -17.93
C THR A 197 -1.46 13.33 -17.57
N ASP A 198 -2.06 13.89 -16.63
CA ASP A 198 -1.59 14.87 -15.72
C ASP A 198 -0.15 14.52 -15.26
N ILE A 199 0.82 15.16 -15.89
CA ILE A 199 2.23 15.04 -15.52
C ILE A 199 2.45 15.27 -14.03
N PHE A 200 1.53 16.01 -13.38
CA PHE A 200 1.55 16.27 -11.96
C PHE A 200 1.39 14.99 -11.12
N LEU A 201 0.61 14.00 -11.61
CA LEU A 201 0.50 12.70 -10.94
C LEU A 201 1.87 12.01 -10.87
N THR A 202 2.52 11.86 -12.02
CA THR A 202 3.84 11.23 -12.13
C THR A 202 4.86 11.96 -11.25
N MET A 203 4.88 13.29 -11.31
CA MET A 203 5.77 14.13 -10.50
C MET A 203 5.50 13.94 -9.00
N THR A 204 4.24 13.94 -8.58
CA THR A 204 3.85 13.77 -7.17
C THR A 204 4.26 12.40 -6.65
N ILE A 205 4.08 11.35 -7.45
CA ILE A 205 4.49 9.99 -7.10
C ILE A 205 6.00 9.93 -6.85
N PHE A 206 6.83 10.44 -7.78
CA PHE A 206 8.28 10.37 -7.61
C PHE A 206 8.81 11.28 -6.50
N VAL A 207 8.17 12.41 -6.21
CA VAL A 207 8.48 13.24 -5.03
C VAL A 207 8.23 12.45 -3.75
N LEU A 208 7.11 11.74 -3.66
CA LEU A 208 6.82 10.87 -2.51
C LEU A 208 7.84 9.73 -2.39
N VAL A 209 8.22 9.10 -3.50
CA VAL A 209 9.30 8.09 -3.51
C VAL A 209 10.60 8.67 -2.97
N ALA A 210 11.01 9.85 -3.45
CA ALA A 210 12.23 10.51 -2.99
C ALA A 210 12.20 10.82 -1.48
N ALA A 211 11.05 11.26 -0.95
CA ALA A 211 10.87 11.49 0.48
C ALA A 211 11.00 10.20 1.29
N ILE A 212 10.37 9.10 0.85
CA ILE A 212 10.47 7.79 1.51
C ILE A 212 11.90 7.26 1.43
N MET A 213 12.55 7.36 0.27
CA MET A 213 13.94 6.92 0.09
C MET A 213 14.92 7.66 1.00
N GLY A 214 14.70 8.95 1.27
CA GLY A 214 15.53 9.72 2.20
C GLY A 214 15.37 9.30 3.65
N PHE A 215 14.19 8.87 4.07
CA PHE A 215 13.91 8.31 5.38
C PHE A 215 14.41 6.86 5.52
N PHE A 216 14.35 6.07 4.45
CA PHE A 216 14.56 4.62 4.44
C PHE A 216 15.87 4.15 5.09
N PRO A 217 17.05 4.80 4.92
CA PRO A 217 18.29 4.38 5.57
C PRO A 217 18.23 4.34 7.10
N TYR A 218 17.39 5.18 7.71
CA TYR A 218 17.20 5.25 9.16
C TYR A 218 16.22 4.20 9.69
N ASN A 219 15.34 3.72 8.82
CA ASN A 219 14.32 2.72 9.15
C ASN A 219 14.71 1.29 8.72
N TYR A 220 15.72 1.13 7.82
CA TYR A 220 16.19 -0.19 7.44
C TYR A 220 16.85 -0.92 8.62
N HIS A 221 16.63 -2.24 8.69
CA HIS A 221 17.07 -3.05 9.84
C HIS A 221 18.61 -3.09 10.03
N PRO A 222 19.15 -2.80 11.25
CA PRO A 222 18.44 -2.42 12.47
C PRO A 222 18.01 -0.94 12.45
N ALA A 223 16.71 -0.69 12.59
CA ALA A 223 16.17 0.65 12.58
C ALA A 223 16.67 1.49 13.78
N ILE A 224 16.84 2.80 13.56
CA ILE A 224 17.15 3.78 14.63
C ILE A 224 15.96 4.69 14.93
N ILE A 225 14.94 4.67 14.05
CA ILE A 225 13.64 5.29 14.21
C ILE A 225 12.59 4.47 13.43
N TYR A 226 11.46 4.24 14.04
CA TYR A 226 10.32 3.59 13.37
C TYR A 226 9.54 4.59 12.52
N LEU A 227 8.91 4.06 11.47
CA LEU A 227 8.01 4.82 10.61
C LEU A 227 6.85 5.41 11.42
N GLY A 228 6.30 4.62 12.34
CA GLY A 228 5.16 4.93 13.19
C GLY A 228 3.83 4.97 12.43
N ASP A 229 2.73 5.08 13.19
CA ASP A 229 1.40 5.29 12.61
C ASP A 229 1.34 6.60 11.81
N THR A 230 2.13 7.61 12.20
CA THR A 230 2.36 8.83 11.42
C THR A 230 2.71 8.53 9.96
N GLY A 231 3.68 7.66 9.74
CA GLY A 231 4.17 7.37 8.39
C GLY A 231 3.36 6.30 7.68
N ALA A 232 2.96 5.23 8.37
CA ALA A 232 2.18 4.16 7.79
C ALA A 232 0.81 4.65 7.27
N LEU A 233 0.11 5.47 8.07
CA LEU A 233 -1.15 6.09 7.66
C LEU A 233 -0.95 7.09 6.53
N PHE A 234 0.08 7.95 6.61
CA PHE A 234 0.36 8.94 5.56
C PHE A 234 0.69 8.28 4.23
N ILE A 235 1.62 7.33 4.20
CA ILE A 235 2.02 6.62 2.98
C ILE A 235 0.84 5.84 2.41
N GLY A 236 0.11 5.10 3.25
CA GLY A 236 -1.07 4.35 2.83
C GLY A 236 -2.16 5.26 2.24
N PHE A 237 -2.43 6.40 2.87
CA PHE A 237 -3.36 7.40 2.36
C PHE A 237 -2.92 7.95 1.00
N MET A 238 -1.66 8.35 0.86
CA MET A 238 -1.11 8.88 -0.39
C MET A 238 -1.17 7.84 -1.51
N ILE A 239 -0.82 6.59 -1.25
CA ILE A 239 -0.95 5.50 -2.22
C ILE A 239 -2.41 5.30 -2.62
N GLY A 240 -3.33 5.29 -1.65
CA GLY A 240 -4.77 5.20 -1.89
C GLY A 240 -5.29 6.32 -2.79
N VAL A 241 -4.90 7.56 -2.52
CA VAL A 241 -5.28 8.74 -3.32
C VAL A 241 -4.69 8.68 -4.72
N LEU A 242 -3.36 8.52 -4.84
CA LEU A 242 -2.66 8.56 -6.12
C LEU A 242 -3.08 7.39 -7.05
N SER A 243 -3.46 6.25 -6.49
CA SER A 243 -3.99 5.12 -7.26
C SER A 243 -5.32 5.41 -7.96
N LEU A 244 -6.15 6.32 -7.42
CA LEU A 244 -7.45 6.68 -8.00
C LEU A 244 -7.35 7.35 -9.38
N GLN A 245 -6.27 8.10 -9.66
CA GLN A 245 -6.07 8.72 -10.97
C GLN A 245 -5.92 7.68 -12.09
N GLY A 246 -5.23 6.58 -11.83
CA GLY A 246 -5.11 5.48 -12.78
C GLY A 246 -6.45 4.82 -13.12
N LEU A 247 -7.46 5.00 -12.28
CA LEU A 247 -8.79 4.40 -12.44
C LEU A 247 -9.73 5.20 -13.35
N LYS A 248 -9.46 6.48 -13.62
CA LYS A 248 -10.35 7.38 -14.36
C LYS A 248 -10.60 6.99 -15.83
N ASN A 249 -9.60 6.43 -16.50
CA ASN A 249 -9.72 6.05 -17.92
C ASN A 249 -9.86 4.52 -18.07
N ALA A 250 -10.51 3.90 -17.12
CA ALA A 250 -10.39 2.49 -16.82
C ALA A 250 -10.93 1.56 -17.91
N THR A 251 -10.04 1.08 -18.71
CA THR A 251 -10.12 -0.33 -19.12
C THR A 251 -10.00 -1.22 -17.87
N ALA A 252 -10.53 -2.44 -17.90
CA ALA A 252 -10.39 -3.39 -16.76
C ALA A 252 -8.94 -3.54 -16.25
N VAL A 253 -7.96 -3.38 -17.14
CA VAL A 253 -6.52 -3.41 -16.84
C VAL A 253 -6.10 -2.25 -15.93
N ALA A 254 -6.62 -1.05 -16.17
CA ALA A 254 -6.23 0.13 -15.38
C ALA A 254 -6.73 0.03 -13.93
N ILE A 255 -7.89 -0.60 -13.70
CA ILE A 255 -8.41 -0.86 -12.35
C ILE A 255 -7.60 -1.95 -11.65
N LEU A 256 -7.19 -2.98 -12.38
CA LEU A 256 -6.43 -4.08 -11.82
C LEU A 256 -5.00 -3.70 -11.47
N SER A 257 -4.38 -2.77 -12.22
CA SER A 257 -2.99 -2.39 -11.99
C SER A 257 -2.70 -1.92 -10.55
N PRO A 258 -3.42 -0.95 -9.96
CA PRO A 258 -3.20 -0.58 -8.55
C PRO A 258 -3.45 -1.73 -7.57
N VAL A 259 -4.47 -2.55 -7.80
CA VAL A 259 -4.79 -3.71 -6.94
C VAL A 259 -3.65 -4.72 -6.97
N ILE A 260 -3.07 -4.98 -8.14
CA ILE A 260 -1.96 -5.93 -8.31
C ILE A 260 -0.68 -5.34 -7.73
N ILE A 261 -0.36 -4.08 -8.01
CA ILE A 261 0.83 -3.40 -7.45
C ILE A 261 0.81 -3.47 -5.92
N LEU A 262 -0.36 -3.28 -5.33
CA LEU A 262 -0.59 -3.37 -3.88
C LEU A 262 -0.95 -4.79 -3.43
N GLY A 263 -0.66 -5.79 -4.24
CA GLY A 263 -1.05 -7.18 -4.01
C GLY A 263 -0.59 -7.70 -2.64
N VAL A 264 0.63 -7.40 -2.21
CA VAL A 264 1.13 -7.86 -0.90
C VAL A 264 0.26 -7.34 0.25
N PRO A 265 0.07 -6.03 0.46
CA PRO A 265 -0.76 -5.55 1.56
C PRO A 265 -2.23 -5.91 1.43
N ILE A 266 -2.79 -5.91 0.21
CA ILE A 266 -4.19 -6.27 -0.01
C ILE A 266 -4.44 -7.74 0.29
N VAL A 267 -3.62 -8.63 -0.24
CA VAL A 267 -3.78 -10.08 -0.04
C VAL A 267 -3.60 -10.44 1.42
N ASP A 268 -2.58 -9.93 2.08
CA ASP A 268 -2.34 -10.19 3.50
C ASP A 268 -3.55 -9.75 4.35
N THR A 269 -4.12 -8.58 4.05
CA THR A 269 -5.32 -8.06 4.73
C THR A 269 -6.56 -8.91 4.45
N VAL A 270 -6.84 -9.22 3.17
CA VAL A 270 -8.03 -9.98 2.76
C VAL A 270 -7.99 -11.38 3.36
N VAL A 271 -6.85 -12.07 3.26
CA VAL A 271 -6.69 -13.42 3.81
C VAL A 271 -6.84 -13.40 5.34
N ALA A 272 -6.31 -12.39 6.04
CA ALA A 272 -6.50 -12.23 7.47
C ALA A 272 -7.98 -12.08 7.84
N ILE A 273 -8.73 -11.24 7.12
CA ILE A 273 -10.17 -11.02 7.34
C ILE A 273 -10.96 -12.33 7.12
N VAL A 274 -10.72 -13.00 5.98
CA VAL A 274 -11.40 -14.25 5.61
C VAL A 274 -11.10 -15.33 6.64
N ARG A 275 -9.85 -15.50 7.03
CA ARG A 275 -9.45 -16.49 8.06
C ARG A 275 -10.15 -16.26 9.39
N ARG A 276 -10.19 -14.99 9.88
CA ARG A 276 -10.90 -14.63 11.12
C ARG A 276 -12.38 -14.97 11.02
N LYS A 277 -13.03 -14.59 9.93
CA LYS A 277 -14.45 -14.88 9.68
C LYS A 277 -14.74 -16.39 9.67
N LEU A 278 -13.89 -17.18 8.99
CA LEU A 278 -14.01 -18.65 8.96
C LEU A 278 -13.73 -19.32 10.32
N SER A 279 -13.00 -18.61 11.21
CA SER A 279 -12.72 -19.08 12.58
C SER A 279 -13.71 -18.53 13.62
N GLY A 280 -14.78 -17.84 13.20
CA GLY A 280 -15.79 -17.27 14.11
C GLY A 280 -15.31 -16.06 14.92
N ARG A 281 -14.19 -15.43 14.52
CA ARG A 281 -13.59 -14.27 15.22
C ARG A 281 -14.00 -12.95 14.58
N PRO A 282 -14.01 -11.84 15.35
CA PRO A 282 -14.24 -10.51 14.81
C PRO A 282 -13.21 -10.16 13.73
N ALA A 283 -13.63 -9.51 12.63
CA ALA A 283 -12.76 -9.15 11.52
C ALA A 283 -11.63 -8.16 11.90
N MET A 284 -11.83 -7.37 12.95
CA MET A 284 -10.87 -6.37 13.45
C MET A 284 -10.02 -6.85 14.62
N GLU A 285 -10.09 -8.13 15.00
CA GLU A 285 -9.27 -8.67 16.07
C GLU A 285 -7.79 -8.68 15.67
N ALA A 286 -6.89 -8.38 16.63
CA ALA A 286 -5.45 -8.46 16.39
C ALA A 286 -5.02 -9.89 16.04
N ASP A 287 -4.19 -10.05 15.01
CA ASP A 287 -3.77 -11.35 14.47
C ASP A 287 -2.25 -11.39 14.30
N LYS A 288 -1.64 -12.50 14.67
CA LYS A 288 -0.21 -12.79 14.49
C LYS A 288 0.09 -13.68 13.28
N MET A 289 -0.86 -13.83 12.35
CA MET A 289 -0.76 -14.73 11.20
C MET A 289 -0.53 -13.97 9.88
N HIS A 290 -0.10 -12.69 9.95
CA HIS A 290 0.31 -11.93 8.77
C HIS A 290 1.55 -12.53 8.13
N LEU A 291 1.75 -12.29 6.82
CA LEU A 291 2.83 -12.83 6.01
C LEU A 291 4.21 -12.71 6.69
N HIS A 292 4.54 -11.54 7.21
CA HIS A 292 5.82 -11.31 7.88
C HIS A 292 5.99 -12.13 9.17
N HIS A 293 4.93 -12.30 9.95
CA HIS A 293 4.96 -13.16 11.15
C HIS A 293 5.15 -14.63 10.79
N ARG A 294 4.52 -15.10 9.70
CA ARG A 294 4.67 -16.48 9.22
C ARG A 294 6.10 -16.74 8.75
N LEU A 295 6.72 -15.82 8.01
CA LEU A 295 8.10 -15.95 7.59
C LEU A 295 9.06 -16.05 8.78
N LEU A 296 8.88 -15.22 9.81
CA LEU A 296 9.66 -15.32 11.05
C LEU A 296 9.45 -16.65 11.78
N ALA A 297 8.21 -17.14 11.85
CA ALA A 297 7.88 -18.42 12.46
C ALA A 297 8.50 -19.61 11.72
N MET A 298 8.73 -19.49 10.39
CA MET A 298 9.45 -20.46 9.57
C MET A 298 10.97 -20.39 9.72
N GLY A 299 11.51 -19.51 10.58
CA GLY A 299 12.94 -19.38 10.87
C GLY A 299 13.69 -18.37 10.00
N PHE A 300 13.01 -17.57 9.17
CA PHE A 300 13.66 -16.48 8.45
C PHE A 300 14.16 -15.43 9.44
N THR A 301 15.34 -14.87 9.16
CA THR A 301 15.84 -13.69 9.88
C THR A 301 14.95 -12.49 9.55
N HIS A 302 14.99 -11.44 10.38
CA HIS A 302 14.25 -10.19 10.13
C HIS A 302 14.52 -9.65 8.71
N ARG A 303 15.81 -9.52 8.32
CA ARG A 303 16.20 -9.09 6.96
C ARG A 303 15.71 -10.06 5.89
N GLY A 304 15.82 -11.36 6.13
CA GLY A 304 15.38 -12.39 5.19
C GLY A 304 13.88 -12.31 4.91
N ALA A 305 13.06 -12.15 5.96
CA ALA A 305 11.61 -12.00 5.81
C ALA A 305 11.24 -10.75 5.00
N VAL A 306 11.88 -9.61 5.27
CA VAL A 306 11.67 -8.35 4.53
C VAL A 306 12.06 -8.50 3.06
N LEU A 307 13.20 -9.12 2.76
CA LEU A 307 13.64 -9.35 1.38
C LEU A 307 12.70 -10.28 0.59
N VAL A 308 12.16 -11.32 1.23
CA VAL A 308 11.14 -12.18 0.61
C VAL A 308 9.89 -11.38 0.26
N VAL A 309 9.41 -10.52 1.17
CA VAL A 309 8.25 -9.67 0.88
C VAL A 309 8.53 -8.68 -0.24
N TYR A 310 9.73 -8.09 -0.31
CA TYR A 310 10.13 -7.24 -1.43
C TYR A 310 10.16 -8.01 -2.76
N ALA A 311 10.69 -9.22 -2.77
CA ALA A 311 10.69 -10.05 -3.98
C ALA A 311 9.27 -10.33 -4.48
N ILE A 312 8.33 -10.62 -3.57
CA ILE A 312 6.92 -10.79 -3.92
C ILE A 312 6.34 -9.48 -4.45
N ALA A 313 6.61 -8.34 -3.81
CA ALA A 313 6.13 -7.04 -4.27
C ALA A 313 6.67 -6.68 -5.67
N ILE A 314 7.94 -7.01 -5.96
CA ILE A 314 8.55 -6.85 -7.29
C ILE A 314 7.85 -7.74 -8.32
N LEU A 315 7.54 -9.00 -7.99
CA LEU A 315 6.80 -9.89 -8.89
C LEU A 315 5.42 -9.34 -9.24
N PHE A 316 4.67 -8.85 -8.25
CA PHE A 316 3.38 -8.19 -8.49
C PHE A 316 3.54 -6.95 -9.38
N SER A 317 4.56 -6.15 -9.12
CA SER A 317 4.90 -4.95 -9.90
C SER A 317 5.22 -5.28 -11.36
N LEU A 318 6.01 -6.32 -11.61
CA LEU A 318 6.33 -6.79 -12.95
C LEU A 318 5.08 -7.30 -13.69
N ILE A 319 4.20 -8.04 -13.01
CA ILE A 319 2.93 -8.49 -13.59
C ILE A 319 2.04 -7.29 -13.94
N ALA A 320 1.94 -6.29 -13.07
CA ALA A 320 1.19 -5.08 -13.34
C ALA A 320 1.73 -4.31 -14.56
N LEU A 321 3.06 -4.20 -14.71
CA LEU A 321 3.69 -3.62 -15.91
C LEU A 321 3.39 -4.44 -17.16
N LEU A 322 3.54 -5.75 -17.10
CA LEU A 322 3.28 -6.65 -18.23
C LEU A 322 1.82 -6.61 -18.68
N LEU A 323 0.87 -6.44 -17.76
CA LEU A 323 -0.55 -6.30 -18.10
C LEU A 323 -0.83 -5.09 -19.00
N ASN A 324 -0.08 -3.98 -18.84
CA ASN A 324 -0.26 -2.78 -19.65
C ASN A 324 0.24 -2.94 -21.10
N VAL A 325 1.11 -3.91 -21.38
CA VAL A 325 1.63 -4.21 -22.74
C VAL A 325 1.08 -5.50 -23.32
N SER A 326 0.32 -6.27 -22.54
CA SER A 326 -0.19 -7.59 -22.95
C SER A 326 -1.38 -7.48 -23.86
N SER A 327 -1.53 -8.45 -24.77
CA SER A 327 -2.81 -8.71 -25.45
C SER A 327 -3.87 -9.15 -24.42
N ARG A 328 -5.15 -9.11 -24.81
CA ARG A 328 -6.26 -9.56 -23.94
C ARG A 328 -6.05 -11.00 -23.45
N PHE A 329 -5.65 -11.89 -24.33
CA PHE A 329 -5.38 -13.29 -23.99
C PHE A 329 -4.17 -13.41 -23.04
N GLY A 330 -3.06 -12.71 -23.34
CA GLY A 330 -1.89 -12.65 -22.49
C GLY A 330 -2.20 -12.11 -21.09
N GLY A 331 -3.03 -11.06 -21.00
CA GLY A 331 -3.48 -10.50 -19.73
C GLY A 331 -4.30 -11.50 -18.90
N ILE A 332 -5.21 -12.26 -19.50
CA ILE A 332 -5.95 -13.32 -18.80
C ILE A 332 -4.98 -14.39 -18.26
N LEU A 333 -4.03 -14.83 -19.06
CA LEU A 333 -3.02 -15.83 -18.63
C LEU A 333 -2.18 -15.30 -17.47
N LEU A 334 -1.74 -14.03 -17.53
CA LEU A 334 -1.00 -13.39 -16.43
C LEU A 334 -1.82 -13.35 -15.14
N LEU A 335 -3.10 -12.98 -15.22
CA LEU A 335 -3.98 -12.95 -14.05
C LEU A 335 -4.22 -14.35 -13.46
N LEU A 336 -4.45 -15.35 -14.30
CA LEU A 336 -4.62 -16.73 -13.83
C LEU A 336 -3.34 -17.26 -13.19
N SER A 337 -2.17 -16.98 -13.78
CA SER A 337 -0.87 -17.35 -13.22
C SER A 337 -0.61 -16.65 -11.88
N LEU A 338 -0.98 -15.37 -11.78
CA LEU A 338 -0.89 -14.62 -10.53
C LEU A 338 -1.76 -15.24 -9.43
N LEU A 339 -3.03 -15.51 -9.72
CA LEU A 339 -3.96 -16.11 -8.76
C LEU A 339 -3.48 -17.49 -8.30
N LEU A 340 -3.01 -18.31 -9.22
CA LEU A 340 -2.45 -19.63 -8.90
C LEU A 340 -1.19 -19.51 -8.05
N GLY A 341 -0.26 -18.61 -8.42
CA GLY A 341 0.97 -18.37 -7.66
C GLY A 341 0.69 -17.83 -6.25
N MET A 342 -0.32 -16.96 -6.12
CA MET A 342 -0.77 -16.47 -4.82
C MET A 342 -1.32 -17.59 -3.93
N GLU A 343 -2.18 -18.45 -4.47
CA GLU A 343 -2.75 -19.57 -3.70
C GLU A 343 -1.66 -20.56 -3.26
N ILE A 344 -0.71 -20.88 -4.15
CA ILE A 344 0.47 -21.70 -3.80
C ILE A 344 1.28 -21.06 -2.66
N LEU A 345 1.49 -19.74 -2.72
CA LEU A 345 2.21 -19.00 -1.68
C LEU A 345 1.45 -19.04 -0.34
N ILE A 346 0.15 -18.75 -0.37
CA ILE A 346 -0.71 -18.71 0.80
C ILE A 346 -0.75 -20.08 1.49
N GLU A 347 -0.89 -21.17 0.71
CA GLU A 347 -0.89 -22.53 1.24
C GLU A 347 0.51 -22.95 1.72
N GLY A 348 1.56 -22.64 0.95
CA GLY A 348 2.94 -22.98 1.29
C GLY A 348 3.43 -22.30 2.57
N LEU A 349 2.97 -21.10 2.85
CA LEU A 349 3.23 -20.36 4.08
C LEU A 349 2.22 -20.65 5.20
N GLU A 350 1.25 -21.55 4.95
CA GLU A 350 0.16 -21.88 5.87
C GLU A 350 -0.62 -20.66 6.39
N ILE A 351 -0.78 -19.62 5.54
CA ILE A 351 -1.48 -18.39 5.93
C ILE A 351 -2.97 -18.66 6.18
N TRP A 352 -3.57 -19.66 5.52
CA TRP A 352 -4.94 -20.14 5.81
C TRP A 352 -5.09 -20.80 7.17
N GLY A 353 -3.98 -21.11 7.84
CA GLY A 353 -3.90 -21.91 9.07
C GLY A 353 -3.33 -23.30 8.81
N VAL A 354 -2.76 -23.90 9.86
CA VAL A 354 -2.07 -25.19 9.78
C VAL A 354 -2.97 -26.27 9.19
N GLY A 355 -2.48 -26.95 8.14
CA GLY A 355 -3.16 -28.06 7.47
C GLY A 355 -4.32 -27.69 6.52
N ARG A 356 -4.60 -26.40 6.31
CA ARG A 356 -5.60 -25.94 5.32
C ARG A 356 -4.92 -25.70 3.98
N THR A 357 -4.90 -26.71 3.11
CA THR A 357 -4.24 -26.69 1.80
C THR A 357 -5.19 -27.15 0.69
N PRO A 358 -6.24 -26.37 0.35
CA PRO A 358 -7.24 -26.76 -0.63
C PRO A 358 -6.65 -27.03 -2.02
N LEU A 359 -5.74 -26.19 -2.53
CA LEU A 359 -5.11 -26.39 -3.83
C LEU A 359 -4.20 -27.61 -3.84
N PHE A 360 -3.33 -27.78 -2.84
CA PHE A 360 -2.47 -28.96 -2.76
C PHE A 360 -3.29 -30.24 -2.60
N ASN A 361 -4.39 -30.23 -1.87
CA ASN A 361 -5.30 -31.34 -1.75
C ASN A 361 -5.98 -31.66 -3.10
N PHE A 362 -6.38 -30.63 -3.85
CA PHE A 362 -6.92 -30.79 -5.19
C PHE A 362 -5.88 -31.37 -6.18
N LEU A 363 -4.64 -30.84 -6.14
CA LEU A 363 -3.54 -31.38 -6.96
C LEU A 363 -3.21 -32.84 -6.61
N LYS A 364 -3.20 -33.19 -5.30
CA LYS A 364 -3.05 -34.58 -4.83
C LYS A 364 -4.21 -35.46 -5.31
N PHE A 365 -5.44 -34.96 -5.29
CA PHE A 365 -6.61 -35.72 -5.77
C PHE A 365 -6.51 -36.02 -7.29
N ILE A 366 -5.97 -35.10 -8.10
CA ILE A 366 -5.76 -35.33 -9.53
C ILE A 366 -4.55 -36.23 -9.79
N GLY A 367 -3.41 -35.94 -9.16
CA GLY A 367 -2.12 -36.56 -9.48
C GLY A 367 -1.83 -37.87 -8.72
N ASN A 368 -2.55 -38.19 -7.63
CA ASN A 368 -2.31 -39.37 -6.80
C ASN A 368 -3.56 -40.26 -6.70
N SER A 369 -3.46 -41.49 -7.27
CA SER A 369 -4.56 -42.47 -7.30
C SER A 369 -5.00 -42.90 -5.90
N ASP A 370 -4.04 -43.12 -5.00
CA ASP A 370 -4.30 -43.66 -3.65
C ASP A 370 -4.99 -42.59 -2.77
N TYR A 371 -4.52 -41.33 -2.87
CA TYR A 371 -5.16 -40.21 -2.21
C TYR A 371 -6.60 -39.99 -2.71
N ARG A 372 -6.82 -40.10 -4.03
CA ARG A 372 -8.14 -39.98 -4.63
C ARG A 372 -9.10 -41.07 -4.15
N GLN A 373 -8.65 -42.35 -4.12
CA GLN A 373 -9.47 -43.46 -3.63
C GLN A 373 -9.80 -43.29 -2.16
N ALA A 374 -8.83 -42.95 -1.32
CA ALA A 374 -9.04 -42.70 0.11
C ALA A 374 -10.03 -41.56 0.36
N THR A 375 -9.94 -40.49 -0.42
CA THR A 375 -10.85 -39.33 -0.31
C THR A 375 -12.26 -39.69 -0.75
N MET A 376 -12.43 -40.44 -1.84
CA MET A 376 -13.73 -40.90 -2.30
C MET A 376 -14.41 -41.87 -1.31
N LEU A 377 -13.62 -42.71 -0.66
CA LEU A 377 -14.14 -43.64 0.41
C LEU A 377 -14.65 -42.83 1.60
N LYS A 378 -13.92 -41.82 2.07
CA LYS A 378 -14.37 -40.94 3.15
C LYS A 378 -15.67 -40.20 2.79
N TRP A 379 -15.82 -39.72 1.56
CA TRP A 379 -17.06 -39.06 1.11
C TRP A 379 -18.26 -40.03 1.07
N LYS A 380 -18.03 -41.28 0.66
CA LYS A 380 -19.09 -42.29 0.67
C LYS A 380 -19.52 -42.68 2.10
N GLN A 381 -18.59 -42.71 3.04
CA GLN A 381 -18.87 -42.99 4.45
C GLN A 381 -19.58 -41.83 5.16
N GLY A 382 -19.16 -40.60 4.94
CA GLY A 382 -19.80 -39.38 5.49
C GLY A 382 -21.19 -39.06 4.95
N ARG A 383 -21.64 -39.71 3.85
CA ARG A 383 -23.01 -39.61 3.32
C ARG A 383 -23.96 -40.66 3.90
N LYS A 384 -23.46 -41.60 4.70
CA LYS A 384 -24.26 -42.66 5.30
C LYS A 384 -24.62 -42.38 6.76
N ASN A 385 -24.06 -41.32 7.33
CA ASN A 385 -24.43 -40.77 8.65
C ASN A 385 -25.14 -39.43 8.46
#